data_c58fffb39f6c28045ee3b08644e7113f
#
_entry.id   c58fffb39f6c28045ee3b08644e7113f
#
_cell.length_a   1.000
_cell.length_b   1.000
_cell.length_c   1.000
_cell.angle_alpha   90.00
_cell.angle_beta   90.00
_cell.angle_gamma   90.00
#
_symmetry.space_group_name_H-M   'P 1'
#
loop_
_entity.id
_entity.type
_entity.pdbx_description
1 polymer ?
#
loop_
_entity_poly.entity_id
_entity_poly.type
_entity_poly.pdbx_seq_one_letter_code
_entity_poly.pdbx_strand_id
1 'polypeptide(L)'
;MKLFLRKKYMWACLSSVFFLGSSSYILLKTFVLPQEIASVETISKETSSSTTDTKSTSNSSSFEPVITDNSYQDENINITLSSERVDETTVYVADITVSDSSYLKTSLANNTYGRNIKETTSAIAQEQQAILAINGDYYGFRDTGYVLRNGTLYRDTPSDDETKEDLVIDKNGDFSIIKEAETSAEKLVEEDVQQVLSFGPALVEDGEVTVSEDEEVSQSMKSNPRTAIAQVGTNHYLVVVSEGRTDDSQGLSLSELATVLKNHGAKTAYNLDGGGSTTLYFNGKVINQTVGGSGNSERSVSDIVFIG
;
A
#
# COMPACT_ATOMS: atom_id res chain seq x y z
N MET A 1 24.63 -48.93 17.16
CA MET A 1 23.32 -49.56 16.90
C MET A 1 23.06 -49.48 15.37
N LYS A 2 23.33 -50.59 14.61
CA LYS A 2 23.13 -50.60 13.15
C LYS A 2 21.64 -50.85 12.89
N LEU A 3 20.91 -49.80 12.46
CA LEU A 3 19.54 -49.94 11.95
C LEU A 3 19.65 -50.70 10.63
N PHE A 4 19.37 -52.00 10.63
CA PHE A 4 19.15 -52.80 9.43
C PHE A 4 17.77 -52.38 8.84
N LEU A 5 17.74 -51.39 7.97
CA LEU A 5 16.62 -51.14 7.08
C LEU A 5 16.49 -52.37 6.16
N ARG A 6 15.53 -53.25 6.44
CA ARG A 6 15.24 -54.40 5.56
C ARG A 6 14.96 -53.85 4.16
N LYS A 7 15.63 -54.40 3.14
CA LYS A 7 15.47 -54.02 1.71
C LYS A 7 14.00 -53.85 1.30
N LYS A 8 13.09 -54.54 1.98
CA LYS A 8 11.63 -54.50 1.78
C LYS A 8 10.97 -53.14 2.02
N TYR A 9 11.53 -52.30 2.90
CA TYR A 9 10.97 -50.99 3.26
C TYR A 9 11.83 -49.81 2.79
N MET A 10 12.98 -50.11 2.21
CA MET A 10 13.91 -49.05 1.77
C MET A 10 13.26 -48.12 0.73
N TRP A 11 12.51 -48.68 -0.22
CA TRP A 11 11.79 -47.88 -1.22
C TRP A 11 10.65 -47.05 -0.63
N ALA A 12 9.93 -47.57 0.37
CA ALA A 12 8.91 -46.86 1.08
C ALA A 12 9.51 -45.69 1.87
N CYS A 13 10.64 -45.87 2.54
CA CYS A 13 11.34 -44.79 3.22
C CYS A 13 11.88 -43.74 2.25
N LEU A 14 12.47 -44.14 1.13
CA LEU A 14 12.97 -43.19 0.12
C LEU A 14 11.85 -42.38 -0.52
N SER A 15 10.72 -43.03 -0.87
CA SER A 15 9.55 -42.30 -1.39
C SER A 15 8.94 -41.37 -0.37
N SER A 16 8.84 -41.76 0.91
CA SER A 16 8.35 -40.89 1.98
C SER A 16 9.25 -39.64 2.18
N VAL A 17 10.55 -39.82 2.16
CA VAL A 17 11.52 -38.72 2.25
C VAL A 17 11.39 -37.79 1.02
N PHE A 18 11.23 -38.35 -0.17
CA PHE A 18 11.05 -37.58 -1.39
C PHE A 18 9.73 -36.81 -1.38
N PHE A 19 8.61 -37.42 -0.98
CA PHE A 19 7.32 -36.74 -0.88
C PHE A 19 7.31 -35.65 0.21
N LEU A 20 7.88 -35.93 1.37
CA LEU A 20 7.98 -34.94 2.44
C LEU A 20 8.89 -33.77 2.01
N GLY A 21 10.02 -34.04 1.38
CA GLY A 21 10.96 -33.05 0.90
C GLY A 21 10.36 -32.19 -0.23
N SER A 22 9.69 -32.80 -1.21
CA SER A 22 9.05 -32.10 -2.31
C SER A 22 7.87 -31.26 -1.84
N SER A 23 7.02 -31.78 -0.94
CA SER A 23 5.90 -31.04 -0.35
C SER A 23 6.40 -29.85 0.47
N SER A 24 7.44 -30.05 1.28
CA SER A 24 8.06 -28.97 2.05
C SER A 24 8.69 -27.91 1.14
N TYR A 25 9.35 -28.31 0.07
CA TYR A 25 9.93 -27.39 -0.91
C TYR A 25 8.86 -26.57 -1.65
N ILE A 26 7.76 -27.21 -2.07
CA ILE A 26 6.64 -26.53 -2.72
C ILE A 26 6.01 -25.52 -1.76
N LEU A 27 5.75 -25.89 -0.50
CA LEU A 27 5.20 -24.98 0.51
C LEU A 27 6.15 -23.80 0.77
N LEU A 28 7.45 -24.06 0.92
CA LEU A 28 8.45 -23.01 1.10
C LEU A 28 8.49 -22.06 -0.12
N LYS A 29 8.51 -22.63 -1.33
CA LYS A 29 8.53 -21.85 -2.57
C LYS A 29 7.28 -20.99 -2.73
N THR A 30 6.11 -21.54 -2.38
CA THR A 30 4.84 -20.85 -2.58
C THR A 30 4.58 -19.76 -1.52
N PHE A 31 4.96 -19.99 -0.27
CA PHE A 31 4.54 -19.15 0.85
C PHE A 31 5.66 -18.40 1.58
N VAL A 32 6.91 -18.77 1.35
CA VAL A 32 8.03 -18.24 2.17
C VAL A 32 9.15 -17.64 1.32
N LEU A 33 9.53 -18.29 0.22
CA LEU A 33 10.65 -17.82 -0.59
C LEU A 33 10.21 -16.65 -1.47
N PRO A 34 11.00 -15.57 -1.52
CA PRO A 34 10.79 -14.46 -2.46
C PRO A 34 10.80 -15.00 -3.90
N GLN A 35 9.88 -14.52 -4.72
CA GLN A 35 9.81 -14.83 -6.14
C GLN A 35 9.71 -13.54 -6.92
N GLU A 36 10.76 -13.20 -7.65
CA GLU A 36 10.70 -12.14 -8.65
C GLU A 36 9.85 -12.65 -9.82
N ILE A 37 8.87 -11.86 -10.21
CA ILE A 37 8.04 -12.13 -11.36
C ILE A 37 8.49 -11.16 -12.45
N ALA A 38 8.88 -11.69 -13.62
CA ALA A 38 9.17 -10.85 -14.76
C ALA A 38 7.92 -10.01 -15.07
N SER A 39 8.06 -8.68 -15.10
CA SER A 39 6.98 -7.77 -15.50
C SER A 39 6.46 -8.16 -16.89
N VAL A 40 5.15 -8.06 -17.10
CA VAL A 40 4.58 -8.01 -18.44
C VAL A 40 5.33 -6.93 -19.22
N GLU A 41 5.74 -7.22 -20.47
CA GLU A 41 6.58 -6.33 -21.28
C GLU A 41 6.12 -4.89 -21.17
N THR A 42 7.00 -4.05 -20.68
CA THR A 42 6.77 -2.63 -20.45
C THR A 42 6.38 -1.97 -21.78
N ILE A 43 5.11 -1.62 -21.93
CA ILE A 43 4.71 -0.64 -22.94
C ILE A 43 5.07 0.73 -22.35
N SER A 44 6.37 0.97 -22.24
CA SER A 44 6.88 2.31 -21.94
C SER A 44 6.88 3.10 -23.24
N LYS A 45 6.05 4.11 -23.32
CA LYS A 45 6.24 5.19 -24.29
C LYS A 45 7.59 5.85 -23.97
N GLU A 46 8.61 5.56 -24.77
CA GLU A 46 9.87 6.30 -24.72
C GLU A 46 9.58 7.78 -25.02
N THR A 47 9.53 8.59 -23.99
CA THR A 47 9.62 10.03 -24.13
C THR A 47 11.10 10.36 -24.30
N SER A 48 11.52 10.52 -25.54
CA SER A 48 12.86 10.99 -25.88
C SER A 48 13.02 12.46 -25.43
N SER A 49 13.56 12.65 -24.23
CA SER A 49 14.03 13.97 -23.79
C SER A 49 15.41 14.25 -24.39
N SER A 50 15.44 15.11 -25.40
CA SER A 50 16.69 15.70 -25.92
C SER A 50 17.24 16.66 -24.86
N THR A 51 18.35 16.28 -24.26
CA THR A 51 19.15 17.12 -23.37
C THR A 51 19.75 18.27 -24.17
N THR A 52 19.28 19.48 -23.94
CA THR A 52 20.00 20.70 -24.38
C THR A 52 20.52 21.35 -23.11
N ASP A 53 21.83 21.25 -22.91
CA ASP A 53 22.56 21.95 -21.86
C ASP A 53 22.44 23.46 -22.07
N THR A 54 21.60 24.10 -21.26
CA THR A 54 21.62 25.55 -21.12
C THR A 54 21.93 25.89 -19.67
N LYS A 55 23.17 26.28 -19.44
CA LYS A 55 23.67 26.75 -18.15
C LYS A 55 23.02 28.11 -17.83
N SER A 56 21.89 28.07 -17.16
CA SER A 56 21.27 29.25 -16.57
C SER A 56 21.64 29.33 -15.10
N THR A 57 22.47 30.30 -14.75
CA THR A 57 22.73 30.72 -13.38
C THR A 57 21.50 31.47 -12.91
N SER A 58 20.54 30.79 -12.29
CA SER A 58 19.45 31.42 -11.57
C SER A 58 19.81 31.41 -10.08
N ASN A 59 19.92 32.59 -9.48
CA ASN A 59 19.84 32.78 -8.03
C ASN A 59 18.43 32.34 -7.59
N SER A 60 18.22 31.07 -7.34
CA SER A 60 17.07 30.60 -6.58
C SER A 60 17.39 30.82 -5.11
N SER A 61 16.66 31.69 -4.44
CA SER A 61 16.53 31.63 -2.99
C SER A 61 15.95 30.26 -2.67
N SER A 62 16.78 29.31 -2.25
CA SER A 62 16.33 27.99 -1.82
C SER A 62 15.43 28.19 -0.60
N PHE A 63 14.15 27.87 -0.77
CA PHE A 63 13.22 27.84 0.36
C PHE A 63 13.61 26.61 1.20
N GLU A 64 14.20 26.86 2.38
CA GLU A 64 14.52 25.78 3.32
C GLU A 64 13.20 25.22 3.88
N PRO A 65 12.99 23.88 3.90
CA PRO A 65 11.77 23.32 4.43
C PRO A 65 11.59 23.62 5.91
N VAL A 66 10.38 23.95 6.29
CA VAL A 66 9.99 24.12 7.70
C VAL A 66 9.45 22.79 8.19
N ILE A 67 10.14 22.20 9.17
CA ILE A 67 9.83 20.88 9.70
C ILE A 67 9.57 20.97 11.20
N THR A 68 8.46 20.40 11.63
CA THR A 68 8.12 20.22 13.05
C THR A 68 7.82 18.74 13.34
N ASP A 69 7.46 18.41 14.57
CA ASP A 69 7.06 17.03 14.90
C ASP A 69 5.78 16.59 14.19
N ASN A 70 4.93 17.55 13.76
CA ASN A 70 3.62 17.29 13.17
C ASN A 70 3.35 18.08 11.88
N SER A 71 4.34 18.70 11.28
CA SER A 71 4.18 19.36 9.99
C SER A 71 5.48 19.36 9.18
N TYR A 72 5.29 19.37 7.86
CA TYR A 72 6.34 19.60 6.87
C TYR A 72 5.82 20.61 5.86
N GLN A 73 6.61 21.61 5.53
CA GLN A 73 6.26 22.59 4.51
C GLN A 73 7.51 23.00 3.73
N ASP A 74 7.45 22.85 2.42
CA ASP A 74 8.38 23.46 1.48
C ASP A 74 7.62 24.22 0.37
N GLU A 75 8.26 24.51 -0.74
CA GLU A 75 7.65 25.21 -1.88
C GLU A 75 6.53 24.40 -2.55
N ASN A 76 6.61 23.07 -2.51
CA ASN A 76 5.78 22.14 -3.28
C ASN A 76 4.88 21.25 -2.42
N ILE A 77 5.24 21.02 -1.18
CA ILE A 77 4.59 20.06 -0.30
C ILE A 77 4.24 20.73 1.01
N ASN A 78 2.99 20.58 1.42
CA ASN A 78 2.52 20.98 2.75
C ASN A 78 1.79 19.79 3.38
N ILE A 79 2.29 19.32 4.53
CA ILE A 79 1.70 18.22 5.30
C ILE A 79 1.46 18.69 6.70
N THR A 80 0.25 18.47 7.20
CA THR A 80 -0.10 18.67 8.61
C THR A 80 -0.62 17.36 9.18
N LEU A 81 0.03 16.87 10.23
CA LEU A 81 -0.36 15.68 10.95
C LEU A 81 -1.11 16.05 12.21
N SER A 82 -2.29 15.50 12.39
CA SER A 82 -3.12 15.63 13.59
C SER A 82 -3.48 14.25 14.14
N SER A 83 -3.95 14.23 15.39
CA SER A 83 -4.52 13.02 15.99
C SER A 83 -5.79 13.34 16.73
N GLU A 84 -6.74 12.42 16.69
CA GLU A 84 -8.01 12.51 17.40
C GLU A 84 -8.38 11.18 18.03
N ARG A 85 -9.38 11.19 18.92
CA ARG A 85 -9.92 9.99 19.54
C ARG A 85 -11.31 9.71 18.98
N VAL A 86 -11.46 8.52 18.38
CA VAL A 86 -12.73 8.02 17.83
C VAL A 86 -12.99 6.64 18.43
N ASP A 87 -14.11 6.45 19.09
CA ASP A 87 -14.54 5.17 19.68
C ASP A 87 -13.40 4.43 20.42
N GLU A 88 -12.81 5.12 21.40
CA GLU A 88 -11.68 4.63 22.22
C GLU A 88 -10.43 4.26 21.41
N THR A 89 -10.30 4.78 20.20
CA THR A 89 -9.16 4.51 19.29
C THR A 89 -8.43 5.80 18.92
N THR A 90 -7.11 5.77 18.92
CA THR A 90 -6.29 6.86 18.38
C THR A 90 -6.28 6.79 16.87
N VAL A 91 -6.62 7.91 16.23
CA VAL A 91 -6.63 8.07 14.78
C VAL A 91 -5.70 9.20 14.41
N TYR A 92 -4.79 8.95 13.49
CA TYR A 92 -3.91 9.94 12.90
C TYR A 92 -4.45 10.35 11.54
N VAL A 93 -4.48 11.64 11.30
CA VAL A 93 -4.90 12.23 10.03
C VAL A 93 -3.78 13.11 9.52
N ALA A 94 -3.25 12.79 8.35
CA ALA A 94 -2.34 13.65 7.61
C ALA A 94 -3.12 14.36 6.50
N ASP A 95 -3.17 15.68 6.58
CA ASP A 95 -3.69 16.57 5.55
C ASP A 95 -2.52 17.00 4.65
N ILE A 96 -2.63 16.73 3.35
CA ILE A 96 -1.53 16.76 2.39
C ILE A 96 -1.94 17.60 1.19
N THR A 97 -1.23 18.70 0.96
CA THR A 97 -1.38 19.49 -0.27
C THR A 97 -0.05 19.49 -1.02
N VAL A 98 -0.08 19.20 -2.30
CA VAL A 98 1.09 19.22 -3.17
C VAL A 98 0.88 20.15 -4.36
N SER A 99 1.97 20.69 -4.91
CA SER A 99 1.90 21.54 -6.10
C SER A 99 1.62 20.76 -7.39
N ASP A 100 1.96 19.45 -7.39
CA ASP A 100 1.82 18.55 -8.54
C ASP A 100 1.59 17.12 -8.07
N SER A 101 0.78 16.36 -8.82
CA SER A 101 0.44 14.97 -8.50
C SER A 101 1.63 14.01 -8.47
N SER A 102 2.74 14.35 -9.12
CA SER A 102 3.96 13.53 -9.15
C SER A 102 4.65 13.36 -7.79
N TYR A 103 4.23 14.12 -6.78
CA TYR A 103 4.67 13.92 -5.40
C TYR A 103 3.95 12.77 -4.69
N LEU A 104 2.79 12.31 -5.19
CA LEU A 104 2.10 11.13 -4.69
C LEU A 104 2.56 9.89 -5.47
N LYS A 105 3.31 9.04 -4.82
CA LYS A 105 4.03 7.91 -5.44
C LYS A 105 3.78 6.60 -4.71
N THR A 106 4.17 5.52 -5.35
CA THR A 106 4.28 4.19 -4.73
C THR A 106 5.69 3.65 -4.87
N SER A 107 6.11 2.77 -3.98
CA SER A 107 7.36 2.03 -4.11
C SER A 107 7.19 0.59 -3.67
N LEU A 108 7.79 -0.32 -4.41
CA LEU A 108 7.82 -1.75 -4.11
C LEU A 108 8.94 -2.05 -3.10
N ALA A 109 8.72 -3.03 -2.24
CA ALA A 109 9.76 -3.55 -1.35
C ALA A 109 11.00 -4.00 -2.15
N ASN A 110 12.19 -3.58 -1.72
CA ASN A 110 13.47 -3.81 -2.43
C ASN A 110 13.44 -3.35 -3.90
N ASN A 111 12.62 -2.37 -4.25
CA ASN A 111 12.42 -1.89 -5.63
C ASN A 111 12.12 -3.03 -6.63
N THR A 112 11.51 -4.13 -6.19
CA THR A 112 11.33 -5.35 -6.97
C THR A 112 9.90 -5.83 -6.93
N TYR A 113 9.30 -6.06 -8.09
CA TYR A 113 7.99 -6.70 -8.19
C TYR A 113 8.11 -8.22 -8.01
N GLY A 114 7.27 -8.80 -7.15
CA GLY A 114 7.24 -10.25 -6.98
C GLY A 114 6.42 -10.71 -5.77
N ARG A 115 6.40 -12.03 -5.59
CA ARG A 115 5.72 -12.66 -4.45
C ARG A 115 6.64 -12.81 -3.25
N ASN A 116 6.09 -12.59 -2.06
CA ASN A 116 6.81 -12.72 -0.79
C ASN A 116 8.05 -11.80 -0.68
N ILE A 117 8.20 -10.83 -1.58
CA ILE A 117 9.17 -9.75 -1.45
C ILE A 117 8.54 -8.72 -0.53
N LYS A 118 9.20 -8.42 0.57
CA LYS A 118 8.63 -7.58 1.61
C LYS A 118 9.70 -6.89 2.45
N GLU A 119 9.39 -5.69 2.88
CA GLU A 119 10.20 -4.86 3.74
C GLU A 119 9.31 -4.02 4.66
N THR A 120 9.83 -3.42 5.73
CA THR A 120 9.00 -2.54 6.57
C THR A 120 8.67 -1.24 5.85
N THR A 121 7.50 -0.69 6.12
CA THR A 121 7.10 0.62 5.57
C THR A 121 8.16 1.68 5.82
N SER A 122 8.71 1.72 7.03
CA SER A 122 9.76 2.69 7.39
C SER A 122 11.05 2.50 6.60
N ALA A 123 11.46 1.25 6.30
CA ALA A 123 12.69 0.99 5.55
C ALA A 123 12.53 1.41 4.08
N ILE A 124 11.40 1.05 3.44
CA ILE A 124 11.11 1.48 2.06
C ILE A 124 11.02 3.02 2.02
N ALA A 125 10.33 3.64 2.99
CA ALA A 125 10.21 5.09 3.06
C ALA A 125 11.57 5.80 3.18
N GLN A 126 12.49 5.27 3.99
CA GLN A 126 13.85 5.80 4.13
C GLN A 126 14.65 5.66 2.83
N GLU A 127 14.55 4.51 2.15
CA GLU A 127 15.20 4.28 0.87
C GLU A 127 14.70 5.26 -0.20
N GLN A 128 13.39 5.54 -0.21
CA GLN A 128 12.76 6.49 -1.13
C GLN A 128 12.89 7.95 -0.70
N GLN A 129 13.50 8.23 0.46
CA GLN A 129 13.59 9.57 1.04
C GLN A 129 12.21 10.23 1.24
N ALA A 130 11.20 9.41 1.52
CA ALA A 130 9.83 9.86 1.70
C ALA A 130 9.67 10.78 2.91
N ILE A 131 8.86 11.81 2.77
CA ILE A 131 8.46 12.72 3.86
C ILE A 131 7.37 12.04 4.69
N LEU A 132 6.36 11.47 4.01
CA LEU A 132 5.27 10.71 4.60
C LEU A 132 5.09 9.41 3.83
N ALA A 133 4.83 8.30 4.52
CA ALA A 133 4.49 7.04 3.88
C ALA A 133 3.52 6.21 4.71
N ILE A 134 2.72 5.40 4.02
CA ILE A 134 1.87 4.36 4.58
C ILE A 134 2.10 3.04 3.84
N ASN A 135 1.71 1.93 4.46
CA ASN A 135 1.69 0.63 3.79
C ASN A 135 0.72 0.63 2.60
N GLY A 136 1.00 -0.18 1.61
CA GLY A 136 0.18 -0.33 0.39
C GLY A 136 -0.95 -1.38 0.51
N ASP A 137 -1.20 -2.12 -0.57
CA ASP A 137 -2.42 -2.89 -0.82
C ASP A 137 -2.29 -4.42 -0.71
N TYR A 138 -1.17 -4.96 -0.25
CA TYR A 138 -0.99 -6.40 -0.07
C TYR A 138 -0.83 -7.21 -1.39
N TYR A 139 -0.44 -6.59 -2.50
CA TYR A 139 -0.35 -7.24 -3.81
C TYR A 139 0.57 -8.48 -3.82
N GLY A 140 1.66 -8.47 -3.09
CA GLY A 140 2.70 -9.51 -3.08
C GLY A 140 2.30 -10.85 -2.45
N PHE A 141 1.09 -10.92 -1.90
CA PHE A 141 0.51 -12.13 -1.30
C PHE A 141 -0.70 -12.66 -2.07
N ARG A 142 -1.02 -12.05 -3.22
CA ARG A 142 -2.13 -12.43 -4.11
C ARG A 142 -1.62 -12.72 -5.52
N ASP A 143 -2.35 -13.55 -6.26
CA ASP A 143 -2.07 -13.90 -7.66
C ASP A 143 -2.94 -13.12 -8.65
N THR A 144 -4.03 -12.52 -8.17
CA THR A 144 -5.01 -11.76 -8.94
C THR A 144 -5.17 -10.34 -8.37
N GLY A 145 -5.87 -9.49 -9.09
CA GLY A 145 -6.01 -8.06 -8.82
C GLY A 145 -4.93 -7.27 -9.53
N TYR A 146 -5.31 -6.14 -10.14
CA TYR A 146 -4.39 -5.31 -10.92
C TYR A 146 -3.26 -4.73 -10.07
N VAL A 147 -2.07 -4.64 -10.64
CA VAL A 147 -0.93 -3.95 -10.06
C VAL A 147 -0.33 -3.02 -11.09
N LEU A 148 -0.64 -1.75 -10.96
CA LEU A 148 -0.07 -0.66 -11.75
C LEU A 148 0.55 0.34 -10.78
N ARG A 149 1.84 0.62 -10.94
CA ARG A 149 2.62 1.50 -10.05
C ARG A 149 3.45 2.48 -10.88
N ASN A 150 3.27 3.76 -10.63
CA ASN A 150 3.97 4.85 -11.31
C ASN A 150 3.91 4.69 -12.85
N GLY A 151 2.72 4.38 -13.39
CA GLY A 151 2.49 4.18 -14.82
C GLY A 151 2.99 2.85 -15.39
N THR A 152 3.59 1.98 -14.57
CA THR A 152 4.06 0.65 -15.00
C THR A 152 3.09 -0.44 -14.59
N LEU A 153 2.59 -1.20 -15.55
CA LEU A 153 1.73 -2.36 -15.33
C LEU A 153 2.57 -3.59 -15.00
N TYR A 154 2.36 -4.15 -13.82
CA TYR A 154 3.04 -5.37 -13.33
C TYR A 154 2.15 -6.61 -13.35
N ARG A 155 0.83 -6.44 -13.18
CA ARG A 155 -0.14 -7.54 -13.22
C ARG A 155 -1.46 -7.05 -13.83
N ASP A 156 -1.93 -7.77 -14.83
CA ASP A 156 -3.14 -7.53 -15.62
C ASP A 156 -4.25 -8.55 -15.34
N THR A 157 -3.98 -9.52 -14.47
CA THR A 157 -4.92 -10.59 -14.14
C THR A 157 -5.98 -10.05 -13.18
N PRO A 158 -7.25 -9.96 -13.59
CA PRO A 158 -8.29 -9.42 -12.71
C PRO A 158 -8.56 -10.35 -11.52
N SER A 159 -9.19 -9.79 -10.50
CA SER A 159 -9.70 -10.55 -9.35
C SER A 159 -10.77 -11.55 -9.80
N ASP A 160 -10.84 -12.70 -9.13
CA ASP A 160 -11.93 -13.66 -9.30
C ASP A 160 -13.26 -13.16 -8.68
N ASP A 161 -13.20 -12.10 -7.89
CA ASP A 161 -14.35 -11.43 -7.28
C ASP A 161 -14.80 -10.27 -8.16
N GLU A 162 -15.90 -10.46 -8.88
CA GLU A 162 -16.49 -9.45 -9.79
C GLU A 162 -16.96 -8.17 -9.06
N THR A 163 -17.13 -8.22 -7.74
CA THR A 163 -17.54 -7.06 -6.94
C THR A 163 -16.37 -6.23 -6.45
N LYS A 164 -15.15 -6.71 -6.67
CA LYS A 164 -13.95 -6.06 -6.19
C LYS A 164 -13.74 -4.69 -6.82
N GLU A 165 -13.58 -3.73 -5.95
CA GLU A 165 -13.30 -2.33 -6.27
C GLU A 165 -11.81 -2.04 -6.11
N ASP A 166 -11.26 -1.25 -7.03
CA ASP A 166 -9.90 -0.76 -6.99
C ASP A 166 -9.86 0.77 -6.99
N LEU A 167 -8.89 1.33 -6.29
CA LEU A 167 -8.56 2.74 -6.40
C LEU A 167 -7.64 2.96 -7.59
N VAL A 168 -8.08 3.82 -8.49
CA VAL A 168 -7.28 4.35 -9.60
C VAL A 168 -6.86 5.78 -9.27
N ILE A 169 -5.59 6.09 -9.48
CA ILE A 169 -5.03 7.45 -9.43
C ILE A 169 -4.50 7.77 -10.82
N ASP A 170 -5.10 8.74 -11.47
CA ASP A 170 -4.70 9.15 -12.81
C ASP A 170 -3.44 10.04 -12.81
N LYS A 171 -3.01 10.48 -13.99
CA LYS A 171 -1.84 11.34 -14.16
C LYS A 171 -1.98 12.74 -13.53
N ASN A 172 -3.21 13.20 -13.28
CA ASN A 172 -3.48 14.48 -12.63
C ASN A 172 -3.55 14.31 -11.10
N GLY A 173 -3.46 13.07 -10.60
CA GLY A 173 -3.62 12.74 -9.19
C GLY A 173 -5.08 12.63 -8.75
N ASP A 174 -6.01 12.55 -9.70
CA ASP A 174 -7.42 12.40 -9.39
C ASP A 174 -7.77 10.94 -9.09
N PHE A 175 -8.58 10.74 -8.05
CA PHE A 175 -9.01 9.43 -7.57
C PHE A 175 -10.34 9.03 -8.19
N SER A 176 -10.41 7.78 -8.63
CA SER A 176 -11.65 7.14 -9.05
C SER A 176 -11.69 5.68 -8.60
N ILE A 177 -12.90 5.16 -8.46
CA ILE A 177 -13.13 3.76 -8.11
C ILE A 177 -13.58 3.01 -9.36
N ILE A 178 -12.98 1.85 -9.58
CA ILE A 178 -13.33 0.98 -10.70
C ILE A 178 -13.64 -0.43 -10.21
N LYS A 179 -14.31 -1.21 -11.06
CA LYS A 179 -14.40 -2.66 -10.93
C LYS A 179 -13.57 -3.32 -12.01
N GLU A 180 -12.70 -4.24 -11.61
CA GLU A 180 -11.84 -4.97 -12.56
C GLU A 180 -12.65 -5.78 -13.59
N ALA A 181 -13.86 -6.22 -13.21
CA ALA A 181 -14.79 -6.89 -14.13
C ALA A 181 -15.30 -5.97 -15.27
N GLU A 182 -15.25 -4.65 -15.10
CA GLU A 182 -15.80 -3.67 -16.04
C GLU A 182 -14.70 -2.88 -16.78
N THR A 183 -13.47 -2.88 -16.26
CA THR A 183 -12.37 -2.06 -16.78
C THR A 183 -11.11 -2.90 -16.91
N SER A 184 -10.56 -3.04 -18.11
CA SER A 184 -9.33 -3.80 -18.33
C SER A 184 -8.07 -3.02 -17.95
N ALA A 185 -7.01 -3.75 -17.59
CA ALA A 185 -5.72 -3.14 -17.23
C ALA A 185 -5.10 -2.39 -18.41
N GLU A 186 -5.27 -2.88 -19.64
CA GLU A 186 -4.78 -2.21 -20.86
C GLU A 186 -5.40 -0.83 -21.03
N LYS A 187 -6.72 -0.73 -20.79
CA LYS A 187 -7.43 0.55 -20.87
C LYS A 187 -6.86 1.56 -19.87
N LEU A 188 -6.54 1.12 -18.64
CA LEU A 188 -5.95 2.00 -17.62
C LEU A 188 -4.56 2.51 -18.05
N VAL A 189 -3.77 1.67 -18.72
CA VAL A 189 -2.47 2.08 -19.29
C VAL A 189 -2.68 3.08 -20.45
N GLU A 190 -3.67 2.86 -21.33
CA GLU A 190 -3.99 3.78 -22.42
C GLU A 190 -4.45 5.15 -21.92
N GLU A 191 -5.10 5.21 -20.76
CA GLU A 191 -5.58 6.42 -20.09
C GLU A 191 -4.49 7.12 -19.24
N ASP A 192 -3.23 6.67 -19.30
CA ASP A 192 -2.09 7.20 -18.56
C ASP A 192 -2.29 7.13 -17.01
N VAL A 193 -3.00 6.12 -16.51
CA VAL A 193 -3.15 5.88 -15.06
C VAL A 193 -1.79 5.67 -14.41
N GLN A 194 -1.57 6.28 -13.26
CA GLN A 194 -0.32 6.19 -12.53
C GLN A 194 -0.31 5.09 -11.47
N GLN A 195 -1.42 4.91 -10.75
CA GLN A 195 -1.52 3.92 -9.69
C GLN A 195 -2.84 3.16 -9.78
N VAL A 196 -2.81 1.87 -9.52
CA VAL A 196 -4.00 1.05 -9.21
C VAL A 196 -3.71 0.30 -7.92
N LEU A 197 -4.49 0.58 -6.88
CA LEU A 197 -4.40 -0.06 -5.57
C LEU A 197 -5.62 -0.98 -5.38
N SER A 198 -5.36 -2.26 -5.20
CA SER A 198 -6.38 -3.31 -5.20
C SER A 198 -6.49 -3.98 -3.83
N PHE A 199 -7.16 -3.35 -2.88
CA PHE A 199 -7.44 -3.91 -1.54
C PHE A 199 -8.93 -3.78 -1.20
N GLY A 200 -9.42 -2.56 -0.99
CA GLY A 200 -10.82 -2.22 -0.81
C GLY A 200 -11.42 -2.47 0.58
N PRO A 201 -12.67 -2.16 0.70
CA PRO A 201 -13.53 -1.52 -0.30
C PRO A 201 -13.28 -0.01 -0.45
N ALA A 202 -13.98 0.64 -1.40
CA ALA A 202 -14.18 2.08 -1.38
C ALA A 202 -14.93 2.47 -0.10
N LEU A 203 -14.53 3.57 0.53
CA LEU A 203 -15.09 4.02 1.80
C LEU A 203 -16.01 5.24 1.63
N VAL A 204 -15.63 6.11 0.70
CA VAL A 204 -16.36 7.32 0.36
C VAL A 204 -16.30 7.50 -1.15
N GLU A 205 -17.44 7.79 -1.77
CA GLU A 205 -17.54 8.23 -3.15
C GLU A 205 -18.47 9.45 -3.24
N ASP A 206 -18.11 10.44 -4.03
CA ASP A 206 -18.83 11.71 -4.17
C ASP A 206 -19.14 12.40 -2.81
N GLY A 207 -18.28 12.17 -1.80
CA GLY A 207 -18.46 12.70 -0.44
C GLY A 207 -19.46 11.93 0.43
N GLU A 208 -19.99 10.81 -0.05
CA GLU A 208 -20.92 9.96 0.69
C GLU A 208 -20.26 8.64 1.09
N VAL A 209 -20.58 8.13 2.30
CA VAL A 209 -20.09 6.84 2.78
C VAL A 209 -20.71 5.71 1.96
N THR A 210 -19.88 4.80 1.46
CA THR A 210 -20.29 3.67 0.60
C THR A 210 -20.41 2.35 1.36
N VAL A 211 -19.77 2.23 2.53
CA VAL A 211 -19.74 0.99 3.31
C VAL A 211 -20.85 0.96 4.36
N SER A 212 -21.43 -0.22 4.60
CA SER A 212 -22.41 -0.45 5.65
C SER A 212 -21.76 -0.75 7.01
N GLU A 213 -22.52 -0.64 8.10
CA GLU A 213 -22.04 -0.94 9.45
C GLU A 213 -21.60 -2.40 9.63
N ASP A 214 -22.13 -3.31 8.81
CA ASP A 214 -21.85 -4.74 8.87
C ASP A 214 -20.76 -5.17 7.87
N GLU A 215 -20.21 -4.24 7.09
CA GLU A 215 -19.20 -4.54 6.08
C GLU A 215 -17.84 -4.79 6.71
N GLU A 216 -17.23 -5.90 6.31
CA GLU A 216 -15.96 -6.38 6.85
C GLU A 216 -15.01 -6.75 5.70
N VAL A 217 -13.73 -6.43 5.84
CA VAL A 217 -12.70 -7.01 4.97
C VAL A 217 -12.53 -8.48 5.35
N SER A 218 -12.53 -9.36 4.35
CA SER A 218 -12.37 -10.81 4.53
C SER A 218 -11.32 -11.15 5.59
N GLN A 219 -11.71 -11.96 6.58
CA GLN A 219 -10.88 -12.42 7.71
C GLN A 219 -10.44 -11.32 8.70
N SER A 220 -10.92 -10.10 8.60
CA SER A 220 -10.61 -9.07 9.58
C SER A 220 -11.66 -9.04 10.71
N MET A 221 -11.23 -8.64 11.91
CA MET A 221 -12.14 -8.37 13.02
C MET A 221 -12.86 -7.03 12.75
N LYS A 222 -14.08 -6.86 13.33
CA LYS A 222 -14.85 -5.61 13.21
C LYS A 222 -14.00 -4.37 13.52
N SER A 223 -13.31 -4.38 14.65
CA SER A 223 -12.39 -3.31 15.05
C SER A 223 -10.95 -3.73 14.79
N ASN A 224 -10.26 -2.97 13.97
CA ASN A 224 -8.88 -3.24 13.56
C ASN A 224 -8.07 -1.94 13.44
N PRO A 225 -6.73 -2.02 13.53
CA PRO A 225 -5.89 -0.99 12.91
C PRO A 225 -6.24 -0.85 11.43
N ARG A 226 -6.40 0.37 10.95
CA ARG A 226 -6.81 0.67 9.58
C ARG A 226 -5.85 1.66 8.92
N THR A 227 -5.73 1.52 7.62
CA THR A 227 -5.01 2.45 6.76
C THR A 227 -5.90 2.83 5.59
N ALA A 228 -6.07 4.12 5.35
CA ALA A 228 -6.86 4.63 4.22
C ALA A 228 -6.19 5.84 3.58
N ILE A 229 -6.48 6.03 2.31
CA ILE A 229 -6.10 7.21 1.54
C ILE A 229 -7.34 7.82 0.92
N ALA A 230 -7.38 9.16 0.82
CA ALA A 230 -8.50 9.86 0.21
C ALA A 230 -8.05 11.09 -0.57
N GLN A 231 -8.89 11.51 -1.52
CA GLN A 231 -8.81 12.79 -2.18
C GLN A 231 -9.91 13.73 -1.65
N VAL A 232 -9.53 14.96 -1.31
CA VAL A 232 -10.42 16.06 -0.89
C VAL A 232 -10.66 17.02 -2.04
N GLY A 233 -9.64 17.25 -2.84
CA GLY A 233 -9.67 18.15 -3.99
C GLY A 233 -8.44 17.96 -4.87
N THR A 234 -8.29 18.80 -5.87
CA THR A 234 -7.12 18.72 -6.77
C THR A 234 -5.84 18.89 -5.96
N ASN A 235 -4.92 17.92 -6.08
CA ASN A 235 -3.65 17.87 -5.37
C ASN A 235 -3.79 17.99 -3.83
N HIS A 236 -4.96 17.63 -3.29
CA HIS A 236 -5.26 17.67 -1.88
C HIS A 236 -5.75 16.31 -1.42
N TYR A 237 -4.97 15.65 -0.57
CA TYR A 237 -5.15 14.28 -0.14
C TYR A 237 -5.22 14.18 1.38
N LEU A 238 -5.83 13.10 1.86
CA LEU A 238 -5.77 12.66 3.25
C LEU A 238 -5.17 11.27 3.33
N VAL A 239 -4.37 11.07 4.35
CA VAL A 239 -4.01 9.74 4.84
C VAL A 239 -4.58 9.59 6.24
N VAL A 240 -5.33 8.53 6.47
CA VAL A 240 -5.90 8.21 7.78
C VAL A 240 -5.41 6.86 8.25
N VAL A 241 -4.82 6.83 9.45
CA VAL A 241 -4.32 5.62 10.11
C VAL A 241 -4.92 5.52 11.49
N SER A 242 -5.64 4.43 11.78
CA SER A 242 -6.11 4.15 13.13
C SER A 242 -5.22 3.09 13.79
N GLU A 243 -4.91 3.29 15.06
CA GLU A 243 -4.37 2.24 15.91
C GLU A 243 -5.42 1.16 16.18
N GLY A 244 -5.04 0.07 16.83
CA GLY A 244 -5.96 -0.96 17.26
C GLY A 244 -5.25 -2.15 17.85
N ARG A 245 -6.04 -3.09 18.41
CA ARG A 245 -5.54 -4.30 19.06
C ARG A 245 -4.59 -4.03 20.23
N THR A 246 -4.76 -2.88 20.90
CA THR A 246 -4.02 -2.48 22.09
C THR A 246 -4.98 -2.16 23.22
N ASP A 247 -4.47 -2.03 24.44
CA ASP A 247 -5.30 -1.65 25.60
C ASP A 247 -5.84 -0.22 25.49
N ASP A 248 -5.11 0.65 24.77
CA ASP A 248 -5.45 2.06 24.60
C ASP A 248 -6.24 2.35 23.30
N SER A 249 -6.24 1.42 22.35
CA SER A 249 -6.90 1.59 21.05
C SER A 249 -7.43 0.24 20.56
N GLN A 250 -8.76 0.12 20.45
CA GLN A 250 -9.40 -1.12 20.00
C GLN A 250 -9.28 -1.29 18.47
N GLY A 251 -9.31 -0.19 17.74
CA GLY A 251 -9.36 -0.12 16.29
C GLY A 251 -10.72 0.37 15.80
N LEU A 252 -10.82 0.57 14.49
CA LEU A 252 -12.06 1.03 13.84
C LEU A 252 -12.64 -0.07 12.94
N SER A 253 -13.98 -0.07 12.83
CA SER A 253 -14.70 -0.69 11.72
C SER A 253 -14.48 0.09 10.43
N LEU A 254 -14.90 -0.47 9.29
CA LEU A 254 -14.83 0.27 8.00
C LEU A 254 -15.78 1.46 7.97
N SER A 255 -16.97 1.33 8.57
CA SER A 255 -17.95 2.41 8.65
C SER A 255 -17.49 3.58 9.51
N GLU A 256 -16.85 3.30 10.67
CA GLU A 256 -16.22 4.33 11.51
C GLU A 256 -15.09 5.04 10.79
N LEU A 257 -14.20 4.29 10.10
CA LEU A 257 -13.12 4.85 9.28
C LEU A 257 -13.66 5.74 8.15
N ALA A 258 -14.70 5.29 7.43
CA ALA A 258 -15.36 6.05 6.38
C ALA A 258 -15.98 7.35 6.92
N THR A 259 -16.57 7.28 8.12
CA THR A 259 -17.12 8.46 8.79
C THR A 259 -16.05 9.48 9.14
N VAL A 260 -14.89 9.04 9.64
CA VAL A 260 -13.72 9.92 9.88
C VAL A 260 -13.32 10.61 8.57
N LEU A 261 -13.12 9.85 7.49
CA LEU A 261 -12.71 10.39 6.19
C LEU A 261 -13.72 11.41 5.64
N LYS A 262 -15.02 11.09 5.70
CA LYS A 262 -16.09 12.00 5.31
C LYS A 262 -16.07 13.31 6.13
N ASN A 263 -15.91 13.22 7.45
CA ASN A 263 -15.86 14.38 8.33
C ASN A 263 -14.66 15.29 8.04
N HIS A 264 -13.57 14.73 7.52
CA HIS A 264 -12.40 15.49 7.04
C HIS A 264 -12.54 15.96 5.58
N GLY A 265 -13.70 15.76 4.95
CA GLY A 265 -14.01 16.31 3.64
C GLY A 265 -13.59 15.44 2.45
N ALA A 266 -13.31 14.15 2.67
CA ALA A 266 -12.99 13.22 1.59
C ALA A 266 -14.13 13.17 0.56
N LYS A 267 -13.77 13.27 -0.72
CA LYS A 267 -14.67 13.06 -1.86
C LYS A 267 -14.61 11.62 -2.36
N THR A 268 -13.40 11.09 -2.46
CA THR A 268 -13.14 9.69 -2.78
C THR A 268 -12.16 9.15 -1.76
N ALA A 269 -12.48 8.04 -1.09
CA ALA A 269 -11.62 7.41 -0.10
C ALA A 269 -11.60 5.89 -0.25
N TYR A 270 -10.44 5.30 0.01
CA TYR A 270 -10.20 3.90 -0.22
C TYR A 270 -9.43 3.25 0.93
N ASN A 271 -9.88 2.04 1.31
CA ASN A 271 -9.25 1.25 2.36
C ASN A 271 -8.05 0.46 1.81
N LEU A 272 -6.93 0.52 2.51
CA LEU A 272 -5.72 -0.24 2.23
C LEU A 272 -5.53 -1.37 3.25
N ASP A 273 -4.43 -2.15 3.11
CA ASP A 273 -4.14 -3.22 4.06
C ASP A 273 -4.03 -2.65 5.49
N GLY A 274 -4.66 -3.34 6.39
CA GLY A 274 -4.79 -2.93 7.78
C GLY A 274 -4.13 -3.90 8.76
N GLY A 275 -4.63 -3.89 9.99
CA GLY A 275 -4.17 -4.79 11.03
C GLY A 275 -2.69 -4.61 11.34
N GLY A 276 -1.93 -5.70 11.25
CA GLY A 276 -0.49 -5.65 11.53
C GLY A 276 0.35 -4.87 10.53
N SER A 277 -0.17 -4.61 9.32
CA SER A 277 0.53 -3.83 8.29
C SER A 277 0.42 -2.33 8.52
N THR A 278 -0.60 -1.90 9.27
CA THR A 278 -0.89 -0.48 9.52
C THR A 278 0.31 0.27 10.08
N THR A 279 0.89 1.12 9.25
CA THR A 279 2.07 1.91 9.60
C THR A 279 1.98 3.29 8.96
N LEU A 280 2.16 4.32 9.75
CA LEU A 280 2.32 5.71 9.33
C LEU A 280 3.75 6.16 9.63
N TYR A 281 4.50 6.44 8.58
CA TYR A 281 5.83 7.02 8.67
C TYR A 281 5.76 8.51 8.34
N PHE A 282 6.40 9.33 9.15
CA PHE A 282 6.51 10.76 8.91
C PHE A 282 7.86 11.28 9.36
N ASN A 283 8.54 11.98 8.47
CA ASN A 283 9.79 12.70 8.74
C ASN A 283 10.81 11.88 9.56
N GLY A 284 11.12 10.66 9.11
CA GLY A 284 12.13 9.78 9.72
C GLY A 284 11.63 8.90 10.86
N LYS A 285 10.33 8.97 11.23
CA LYS A 285 9.78 8.25 12.38
C LYS A 285 8.49 7.50 12.02
N VAL A 286 8.27 6.35 12.64
CA VAL A 286 6.95 5.70 12.69
C VAL A 286 6.12 6.40 13.77
N ILE A 287 4.92 6.81 13.41
CA ILE A 287 4.08 7.67 14.26
C ILE A 287 3.10 6.87 15.11
N ASN A 288 2.41 5.89 14.50
CA ASN A 288 1.41 5.08 15.20
C ASN A 288 2.06 3.93 15.97
N GLN A 289 1.35 3.39 16.96
CA GLN A 289 1.71 2.14 17.60
C GLN A 289 1.43 0.97 16.65
N THR A 290 2.49 0.28 16.21
CA THR A 290 2.37 -0.88 15.30
C THR A 290 2.13 -2.17 16.08
N VAL A 291 1.40 -3.11 15.46
CA VAL A 291 1.04 -4.41 16.08
C VAL A 291 1.34 -5.59 15.15
N GLY A 292 2.21 -5.40 14.16
CA GLY A 292 2.45 -6.37 13.09
C GLY A 292 3.48 -7.45 13.38
N GLY A 293 4.39 -7.20 14.29
CA GLY A 293 5.48 -8.10 14.63
C GLY A 293 5.52 -8.47 16.11
N SER A 294 6.49 -9.25 16.52
CA SER A 294 6.73 -9.52 17.93
C SER A 294 7.21 -8.25 18.65
N GLY A 295 6.56 -7.89 19.76
CA GLY A 295 6.95 -6.72 20.56
C GLY A 295 6.57 -5.38 19.96
N ASN A 296 5.40 -5.28 19.32
CA ASN A 296 4.89 -4.06 18.73
C ASN A 296 5.78 -3.47 17.62
N SER A 297 6.35 -4.34 16.79
CA SER A 297 7.15 -3.93 15.64
C SER A 297 6.31 -3.87 14.37
N GLU A 298 6.80 -3.18 13.34
CA GLU A 298 6.19 -3.15 12.02
C GLU A 298 6.13 -4.56 11.40
N ARG A 299 5.07 -4.82 10.65
CA ARG A 299 5.02 -5.95 9.72
C ARG A 299 5.67 -5.52 8.40
N SER A 300 6.45 -6.43 7.80
CA SER A 300 6.94 -6.20 6.44
C SER A 300 5.80 -6.32 5.42
N VAL A 301 5.76 -5.37 4.49
CA VAL A 301 4.74 -5.17 3.44
C VAL A 301 5.39 -5.24 2.06
N SER A 302 4.57 -5.39 1.02
CA SER A 302 5.06 -5.53 -0.36
C SER A 302 5.33 -4.19 -1.04
N ASP A 303 4.64 -3.15 -0.61
CA ASP A 303 4.74 -1.79 -1.17
C ASP A 303 4.26 -0.73 -0.18
N ILE A 304 4.54 0.51 -0.53
CA ILE A 304 4.09 1.70 0.18
C ILE A 304 3.43 2.69 -0.78
N VAL A 305 2.58 3.56 -0.23
CA VAL A 305 2.19 4.84 -0.82
C VAL A 305 2.91 5.94 -0.06
N PHE A 306 3.50 6.90 -0.76
CA PHE A 306 4.31 7.92 -0.11
C PHE A 306 4.25 9.29 -0.80
N ILE A 307 4.64 10.31 -0.06
CA ILE A 307 4.86 11.69 -0.51
C ILE A 307 6.36 12.01 -0.41
N GLY A 308 6.92 12.49 -1.55
CA GLY A 308 8.33 12.85 -1.61
C GLY A 308 8.88 13.12 -3.01
#